data_f34be4b8177e8b33f54e9c35135465ff
#
_entry.id   f34be4b8177e8b33f54e9c35135465ff
#
_cell.length_a   1.000
_cell.length_b   1.000
_cell.length_c   1.000
_cell.angle_alpha   90.00
_cell.angle_beta   90.00
_cell.angle_gamma   90.00
#
_symmetry.space_group_name_H-M   'P 1'
#
loop_
_entity.id
_entity.type
_entity.pdbx_description
1 polymer ?
#
loop_
_entity_poly.entity_id
_entity_poly.type
_entity_poly.pdbx_seq_one_letter_code
_entity_poly.pdbx_strand_id
1 'polypeptide(L)'
;MAENKEKKVLNVPNLRFPEFEGEWEEERLSDIADLSKGIGISKDQLSADGEPCILYGELYTKYKSETIKEVISKTNIDNTKLVKSKANDVIIPCSGETAEEIATARCVLKDDVLLGGDLNIIRLHGYDGSFMSYQLNGKRKYDIAKVAQGVSVVHLYGEHLKNIKTINPGLNEQKKIAASAWPSAKS
;
A
#
# COMPACT_ATOMS: atom_id res chain seq x y z
N MET A 1 14.88 -46.69 9.94
CA MET A 1 15.06 -45.22 9.86
C MET A 1 13.74 -44.62 9.45
N ALA A 2 13.05 -43.96 10.36
CA ALA A 2 11.77 -43.27 10.03
C ALA A 2 12.09 -41.95 9.36
N GLU A 3 11.68 -41.80 8.09
CA GLU A 3 11.71 -40.53 7.39
C GLU A 3 10.78 -39.56 8.11
N ASN A 4 11.38 -38.57 8.74
CA ASN A 4 10.66 -37.42 9.32
C ASN A 4 10.15 -36.57 8.18
N LYS A 5 8.96 -36.87 7.65
CA LYS A 5 8.24 -35.98 6.73
C LYS A 5 7.85 -34.75 7.49
N GLU A 6 8.66 -33.70 7.40
CA GLU A 6 8.26 -32.34 7.81
C GLU A 6 6.90 -32.05 7.13
N LYS A 7 5.87 -31.87 7.95
CA LYS A 7 4.57 -31.43 7.47
C LYS A 7 4.76 -30.03 6.87
N LYS A 8 4.75 -29.92 5.54
CA LYS A 8 4.72 -28.64 4.84
C LYS A 8 3.53 -27.86 5.36
N VAL A 9 3.80 -26.74 6.03
CA VAL A 9 2.75 -25.81 6.46
C VAL A 9 2.20 -25.13 5.20
N LEU A 10 0.95 -25.43 4.86
CA LEU A 10 0.30 -24.83 3.71
C LEU A 10 -0.07 -23.37 4.01
N ASN A 11 0.22 -22.47 3.09
CA ASN A 11 -0.22 -21.08 3.15
C ASN A 11 -1.70 -20.96 2.77
N VAL A 12 -2.57 -21.45 3.65
CA VAL A 12 -4.03 -21.39 3.50
C VAL A 12 -4.61 -20.69 4.72
N PRO A 13 -5.46 -19.66 4.56
CA PRO A 13 -6.07 -18.99 5.71
C PRO A 13 -7.07 -19.93 6.41
N ASN A 14 -7.20 -19.78 7.73
CA ASN A 14 -8.17 -20.55 8.51
C ASN A 14 -9.62 -20.25 8.12
N LEU A 15 -9.88 -19.02 7.67
CA LEU A 15 -11.18 -18.57 7.17
C LEU A 15 -11.03 -18.17 5.70
N ARG A 16 -11.79 -18.83 4.83
CA ARG A 16 -11.72 -18.65 3.38
C ARG A 16 -13.09 -18.78 2.74
N PHE A 17 -13.32 -18.04 1.69
CA PHE A 17 -14.51 -18.24 0.86
C PHE A 17 -14.50 -19.64 0.23
N PRO A 18 -15.61 -20.41 0.29
CA PRO A 18 -15.62 -21.82 -0.07
C PRO A 18 -15.37 -22.11 -1.55
N GLU A 19 -15.56 -21.11 -2.43
CA GLU A 19 -15.31 -21.24 -3.86
C GLU A 19 -13.84 -21.15 -4.29
N PHE A 20 -12.93 -20.81 -3.36
CA PHE A 20 -11.50 -20.71 -3.67
C PHE A 20 -10.71 -21.88 -3.06
N GLU A 21 -9.78 -22.40 -3.84
CA GLU A 21 -8.92 -23.53 -3.48
C GLU A 21 -7.45 -23.21 -3.72
N GLY A 22 -6.56 -24.12 -3.34
CA GLY A 22 -5.12 -24.02 -3.52
C GLY A 22 -4.40 -23.23 -2.43
N GLU A 23 -3.08 -23.24 -2.47
CA GLU A 23 -2.23 -22.48 -1.55
C GLU A 23 -2.09 -21.03 -2.01
N TRP A 24 -1.91 -20.12 -1.06
CA TRP A 24 -1.48 -18.76 -1.34
C TRP A 24 0.04 -18.72 -1.55
N GLU A 25 0.51 -17.95 -2.49
CA GLU A 25 1.92 -17.84 -2.82
C GLU A 25 2.63 -16.77 -2.01
N GLU A 26 3.85 -17.09 -1.51
CA GLU A 26 4.72 -16.10 -0.87
C GLU A 26 5.59 -15.45 -1.93
N GLU A 27 5.52 -14.12 -2.04
CA GLU A 27 6.23 -13.33 -3.04
C GLU A 27 6.79 -12.05 -2.41
N ARG A 28 7.92 -11.56 -2.94
CA ARG A 28 8.47 -10.26 -2.54
C ARG A 28 7.81 -9.14 -3.31
N LEU A 29 7.69 -7.96 -2.70
CA LEU A 29 7.18 -6.79 -3.41
C LEU A 29 7.98 -6.48 -4.68
N SER A 30 9.29 -6.66 -4.67
CA SER A 30 10.14 -6.49 -5.87
C SER A 30 9.77 -7.38 -7.05
N ASP A 31 9.16 -8.54 -6.78
CA ASP A 31 8.85 -9.53 -7.82
C ASP A 31 7.47 -9.27 -8.46
N ILE A 32 6.62 -8.53 -7.75
CA ILE A 32 5.21 -8.29 -8.12
C ILE A 32 4.86 -6.81 -8.35
N ALA A 33 5.82 -5.89 -8.18
CA ALA A 33 5.56 -4.47 -8.31
C ALA A 33 6.78 -3.67 -8.77
N ASP A 34 6.53 -2.55 -9.44
CA ASP A 34 7.50 -1.47 -9.60
C ASP A 34 7.44 -0.56 -8.39
N LEU A 35 8.61 -0.24 -7.83
CA LEU A 35 8.74 0.66 -6.69
C LEU A 35 9.33 1.99 -7.17
N SER A 36 8.65 3.08 -6.86
CA SER A 36 9.07 4.43 -7.21
C SER A 36 8.71 5.42 -6.10
N LYS A 37 8.98 6.70 -6.32
CA LYS A 37 8.68 7.78 -5.37
C LYS A 37 7.90 8.89 -6.04
N GLY A 38 7.06 9.55 -5.26
CA GLY A 38 6.46 10.81 -5.64
C GLY A 38 7.49 11.95 -5.71
N ILE A 39 7.10 13.06 -6.29
CA ILE A 39 7.92 14.26 -6.45
C ILE A 39 7.25 15.43 -5.74
N GLY A 40 8.06 16.27 -5.11
CA GLY A 40 7.68 17.29 -4.15
C GLY A 40 6.47 18.16 -4.53
N ILE A 41 5.53 18.19 -3.63
CA ILE A 41 4.46 19.18 -3.49
C ILE A 41 4.49 19.56 -2.03
N SER A 42 4.70 20.85 -1.72
CA SER A 42 4.70 21.31 -0.35
C SER A 42 3.30 21.72 0.11
N LYS A 43 3.09 21.78 1.40
CA LYS A 43 1.78 22.08 1.99
C LYS A 43 1.28 23.49 1.62
N ASP A 44 2.18 24.44 1.46
CA ASP A 44 1.88 25.80 1.05
C ASP A 44 1.52 25.95 -0.45
N GLN A 45 1.75 24.90 -1.25
CA GLN A 45 1.36 24.84 -2.65
C GLN A 45 -0.03 24.22 -2.87
N LEU A 46 -0.74 23.89 -1.81
CA LEU A 46 -2.14 23.45 -1.90
C LEU A 46 -3.05 24.63 -2.24
N SER A 47 -4.09 24.36 -3.03
CA SER A 47 -5.06 25.34 -3.50
C SER A 47 -6.49 24.81 -3.38
N ALA A 48 -7.47 25.71 -3.45
CA ALA A 48 -8.89 25.34 -3.42
C ALA A 48 -9.35 24.63 -4.70
N ASP A 49 -8.70 24.91 -5.81
CA ASP A 49 -8.96 24.36 -7.14
C ASP A 49 -7.67 23.79 -7.75
N GLY A 50 -7.75 23.22 -8.95
CA GLY A 50 -6.62 22.63 -9.65
C GLY A 50 -6.65 21.11 -9.70
N GLU A 51 -5.48 20.52 -9.92
CA GLU A 51 -5.30 19.07 -10.05
C GLU A 51 -5.35 18.37 -8.68
N PRO A 52 -6.00 17.20 -8.58
CA PRO A 52 -6.00 16.44 -7.34
C PRO A 52 -4.58 15.99 -6.98
N CYS A 53 -4.24 16.08 -5.70
CA CYS A 53 -2.93 15.67 -5.20
C CYS A 53 -3.01 15.01 -3.81
N ILE A 54 -2.02 14.21 -3.48
CA ILE A 54 -1.86 13.58 -2.16
C ILE A 54 -0.45 13.87 -1.65
N LEU A 55 -0.37 14.39 -0.42
CA LEU A 55 0.86 14.59 0.34
C LEU A 55 1.02 13.47 1.38
N TYR A 56 2.27 13.08 1.69
CA TYR A 56 2.53 11.95 2.61
C TYR A 56 1.87 12.14 4.00
N GLY A 57 1.87 13.35 4.53
CA GLY A 57 1.26 13.65 5.83
C GLY A 57 -0.26 13.46 5.86
N GLU A 58 -0.92 13.48 4.71
CA GLU A 58 -2.36 13.26 4.61
C GLU A 58 -2.75 11.80 4.84
N LEU A 59 -1.83 10.86 4.64
CA LEU A 59 -2.05 9.44 4.95
C LEU A 59 -2.27 9.22 6.45
N TYR A 60 -1.72 10.09 7.30
CA TYR A 60 -1.91 10.05 8.75
C TYR A 60 -3.14 10.81 9.21
N THR A 61 -3.46 11.91 8.56
CA THR A 61 -4.40 12.91 9.04
C THR A 61 -5.76 12.86 8.35
N LYS A 62 -5.79 12.66 7.04
CA LYS A 62 -7.02 12.75 6.23
C LYS A 62 -7.58 11.40 5.79
N TYR A 63 -6.71 10.48 5.39
CA TYR A 63 -7.14 9.19 4.82
C TYR A 63 -7.09 8.08 5.89
N LYS A 64 -8.26 7.72 6.41
CA LYS A 64 -8.38 6.71 7.49
C LYS A 64 -8.65 5.29 6.96
N SER A 65 -9.18 5.18 5.73
CA SER A 65 -9.43 3.89 5.07
C SER A 65 -8.19 3.41 4.32
N GLU A 66 -8.06 2.11 4.15
CA GLU A 66 -7.03 1.46 3.34
C GLU A 66 -7.12 1.84 1.86
N THR A 67 -8.27 2.37 1.43
CA THR A 67 -8.49 2.83 0.05
C THR A 67 -8.83 4.31 -0.01
N ILE A 68 -8.27 5.01 -0.99
CA ILE A 68 -8.56 6.41 -1.29
C ILE A 68 -9.46 6.45 -2.53
N LYS A 69 -10.75 6.68 -2.30
CA LYS A 69 -11.77 6.85 -3.36
C LYS A 69 -11.90 8.30 -3.79
N GLU A 70 -11.88 9.21 -2.81
CA GLU A 70 -11.98 10.64 -3.03
C GLU A 70 -10.69 11.33 -2.58
N VAL A 71 -10.14 12.15 -3.46
CA VAL A 71 -8.94 12.93 -3.18
C VAL A 71 -9.36 14.32 -2.69
N ILE A 72 -8.86 14.70 -1.52
CA ILE A 72 -9.32 15.89 -0.80
C ILE A 72 -8.55 17.13 -1.26
N SER A 73 -7.22 17.01 -1.42
CA SER A 73 -6.34 18.14 -1.70
C SER A 73 -6.14 18.36 -3.20
N LYS A 74 -5.88 19.62 -3.56
CA LYS A 74 -5.60 20.05 -4.93
C LYS A 74 -4.41 21.01 -4.95
N THR A 75 -3.81 21.17 -6.13
CA THR A 75 -2.73 22.10 -6.38
C THR A 75 -2.78 22.66 -7.79
N ASN A 76 -2.35 23.91 -7.96
CA ASN A 76 -2.24 24.60 -9.25
C ASN A 76 -0.79 24.72 -9.75
N ILE A 77 0.17 24.03 -9.13
CA ILE A 77 1.56 24.11 -9.57
C ILE A 77 1.75 23.43 -10.92
N ASP A 78 2.82 23.80 -11.64
CA ASP A 78 3.22 23.10 -12.86
C ASP A 78 3.49 21.62 -12.55
N ASN A 79 2.75 20.73 -13.21
CA ASN A 79 2.79 19.30 -12.95
C ASN A 79 3.54 18.49 -14.01
N THR A 80 4.24 19.14 -14.96
CA THR A 80 4.92 18.46 -16.08
C THR A 80 6.00 17.48 -15.64
N LYS A 81 6.59 17.70 -14.46
CA LYS A 81 7.62 16.84 -13.86
C LYS A 81 7.12 16.02 -12.67
N LEU A 82 5.86 16.13 -12.33
CA LEU A 82 5.28 15.44 -11.18
C LEU A 82 4.84 14.02 -11.54
N VAL A 83 4.78 13.17 -10.52
CA VAL A 83 4.36 11.78 -10.67
C VAL A 83 2.85 11.70 -10.51
N LYS A 84 2.19 11.01 -11.43
CA LYS A 84 0.75 10.75 -11.40
C LYS A 84 0.46 9.31 -11.02
N SER A 85 -0.59 9.11 -10.23
CA SER A 85 -1.08 7.79 -9.90
C SER A 85 -1.67 7.07 -11.11
N LYS A 86 -1.62 5.75 -11.05
CA LYS A 86 -2.54 4.86 -11.76
C LYS A 86 -3.48 4.25 -10.74
N ALA A 87 -4.74 4.10 -11.10
CA ALA A 87 -5.69 3.40 -10.25
C ALA A 87 -5.12 2.04 -9.83
N ASN A 88 -5.25 1.71 -8.55
CA ASN A 88 -4.65 0.51 -7.93
C ASN A 88 -3.19 0.68 -7.43
N ASP A 89 -2.55 1.82 -7.61
CA ASP A 89 -1.27 2.11 -6.94
C ASP A 89 -1.43 2.09 -5.42
N VAL A 90 -0.49 1.46 -4.72
CA VAL A 90 -0.40 1.51 -3.26
C VAL A 90 0.69 2.49 -2.86
N ILE A 91 0.38 3.40 -1.95
CA ILE A 91 1.30 4.41 -1.45
C ILE A 91 1.58 4.22 0.04
N ILE A 92 2.84 4.45 0.44
CA ILE A 92 3.32 4.38 1.82
C ILE A 92 4.23 5.59 2.07
N PRO A 93 4.14 6.28 3.22
CA PRO A 93 5.04 7.39 3.52
C PRO A 93 6.51 6.97 3.53
N CYS A 94 7.41 7.89 3.12
CA CYS A 94 8.85 7.71 3.28
C CYS A 94 9.37 8.20 4.64
N SER A 95 8.61 9.07 5.33
CA SER A 95 9.00 9.69 6.60
C SER A 95 7.85 9.65 7.60
N GLY A 96 8.17 9.46 8.87
CA GLY A 96 7.20 9.42 9.96
C GLY A 96 7.86 9.63 11.32
N GLU A 97 7.07 9.79 12.36
CA GLU A 97 7.55 9.95 13.74
C GLU A 97 7.93 8.60 14.36
N THR A 98 7.19 7.55 14.03
CA THR A 98 7.45 6.19 14.53
C THR A 98 7.50 5.17 13.39
N ALA A 99 8.16 4.03 13.64
CA ALA A 99 8.22 2.92 12.69
C ALA A 99 6.84 2.30 12.44
N GLU A 100 5.94 2.33 13.42
CA GLU A 100 4.58 1.80 13.30
C GLU A 100 3.69 2.71 12.46
N GLU A 101 3.82 4.04 12.64
CA GLU A 101 3.07 5.01 11.85
C GLU A 101 3.49 5.02 10.39
N ILE A 102 4.80 4.96 10.11
CA ILE A 102 5.32 4.96 8.74
C ILE A 102 4.83 3.76 7.94
N ALA A 103 4.53 2.64 8.58
CA ALA A 103 3.95 1.45 7.96
C ALA A 103 2.43 1.61 7.71
N THR A 104 2.04 2.71 7.04
CA THR A 104 0.66 3.04 6.73
C THR A 104 0.46 3.05 5.22
N ALA A 105 -0.13 1.98 4.69
CA ALA A 105 -0.40 1.80 3.26
C ALA A 105 -1.81 2.28 2.89
N ARG A 106 -1.94 2.89 1.70
CA ARG A 106 -3.23 3.27 1.11
C ARG A 106 -3.25 2.94 -0.37
N CYS A 107 -4.32 2.34 -0.85
CA CYS A 107 -4.55 2.11 -2.27
C CYS A 107 -5.27 3.31 -2.89
N VAL A 108 -4.68 3.90 -3.92
CA VAL A 108 -5.29 5.00 -4.68
C VAL A 108 -6.15 4.41 -5.79
N LEU A 109 -7.45 4.67 -5.78
CA LEU A 109 -8.41 4.11 -6.74
C LEU A 109 -8.64 5.01 -7.96
N LYS A 110 -7.89 6.10 -8.10
CA LYS A 110 -8.01 7.07 -9.20
C LYS A 110 -6.72 7.19 -10.00
N ASP A 111 -6.88 7.33 -11.29
CA ASP A 111 -5.79 7.75 -12.20
C ASP A 111 -5.50 9.24 -12.04
N ASP A 112 -4.32 9.64 -12.47
CA ASP A 112 -3.89 11.03 -12.65
C ASP A 112 -3.89 11.91 -11.39
N VAL A 113 -3.85 11.31 -10.20
CA VAL A 113 -3.63 12.03 -8.95
C VAL A 113 -2.15 12.33 -8.79
N LEU A 114 -1.78 13.58 -8.55
CA LEU A 114 -0.41 13.98 -8.30
C LEU A 114 0.06 13.44 -6.94
N LEU A 115 1.16 12.69 -6.96
CA LEU A 115 1.73 12.07 -5.76
C LEU A 115 2.95 12.87 -5.30
N GLY A 116 2.82 13.50 -4.14
CA GLY A 116 3.83 14.38 -3.57
C GLY A 116 5.10 13.66 -3.14
N GLY A 117 6.14 14.41 -2.81
CA GLY A 117 7.37 13.90 -2.23
C GLY A 117 7.12 13.16 -0.92
N ASP A 118 8.10 12.38 -0.49
CA ASP A 118 8.00 11.50 0.68
C ASP A 118 6.86 10.46 0.64
N LEU A 119 6.41 10.11 -0.56
CA LEU A 119 5.55 8.96 -0.83
C LEU A 119 6.33 7.88 -1.59
N ASN A 120 6.40 6.67 -1.04
CA ASN A 120 6.71 5.47 -1.81
C ASN A 120 5.48 5.06 -2.62
N ILE A 121 5.70 4.64 -3.86
CA ILE A 121 4.65 4.17 -4.77
C ILE A 121 4.94 2.72 -5.13
N ILE A 122 3.98 1.85 -4.86
CA ILE A 122 4.01 0.42 -5.20
C ILE A 122 3.00 0.20 -6.31
N ARG A 123 3.47 0.03 -7.54
CA ARG A 123 2.64 -0.23 -8.72
C ARG A 123 2.62 -1.71 -9.02
N LEU A 124 1.54 -2.36 -8.67
CA LEU A 124 1.39 -3.82 -8.72
C LEU A 124 1.17 -4.33 -10.14
N HIS A 125 1.73 -5.50 -10.45
CA HIS A 125 1.61 -6.21 -11.72
C HIS A 125 0.59 -7.36 -11.58
N GLY A 126 -0.69 -7.09 -11.84
CA GLY A 126 -1.74 -8.11 -11.80
C GLY A 126 -2.23 -8.51 -10.40
N TYR A 127 -2.04 -7.64 -9.42
CA TYR A 127 -2.53 -7.80 -8.03
C TYR A 127 -3.51 -6.69 -7.68
N ASP A 128 -4.37 -6.95 -6.71
CA ASP A 128 -5.34 -5.98 -6.20
C ASP A 128 -4.69 -5.08 -5.14
N GLY A 129 -4.68 -3.76 -5.39
CA GLY A 129 -4.05 -2.79 -4.50
C GLY A 129 -4.80 -2.61 -3.17
N SER A 130 -6.12 -2.78 -3.17
CA SER A 130 -6.90 -2.72 -1.94
C SER A 130 -6.58 -3.90 -1.04
N PHE A 131 -6.54 -5.11 -1.58
CA PHE A 131 -6.09 -6.31 -0.86
C PHE A 131 -4.67 -6.12 -0.32
N MET A 132 -3.75 -5.62 -1.16
CA MET A 132 -2.37 -5.37 -0.75
C MET A 132 -2.30 -4.35 0.40
N SER A 133 -3.06 -3.26 0.35
CA SER A 133 -3.12 -2.28 1.43
C SER A 133 -3.61 -2.88 2.75
N TYR A 134 -4.63 -3.74 2.72
CA TYR A 134 -5.07 -4.48 3.91
C TYR A 134 -3.96 -5.38 4.46
N GLN A 135 -3.26 -6.10 3.58
CA GLN A 135 -2.17 -6.99 4.00
C GLN A 135 -0.99 -6.21 4.61
N LEU A 136 -0.58 -5.10 3.98
CA LEU A 136 0.52 -4.26 4.44
C LEU A 136 0.20 -3.55 5.76
N ASN A 137 -1.02 -3.07 5.94
CA ASN A 137 -1.49 -2.46 7.19
C ASN A 137 -1.75 -3.49 8.31
N GLY A 138 -2.03 -4.73 7.94
CA GLY A 138 -2.31 -5.82 8.86
C GLY A 138 -1.07 -6.66 9.16
N LYS A 139 -1.05 -7.86 8.63
CA LYS A 139 -0.02 -8.88 8.95
C LYS A 139 1.41 -8.44 8.62
N ARG A 140 1.61 -7.59 7.61
CA ARG A 140 2.95 -7.12 7.17
C ARG A 140 3.38 -5.80 7.80
N LYS A 141 2.51 -5.11 8.52
CA LYS A 141 2.83 -3.84 9.19
C LYS A 141 4.09 -3.94 10.05
N TYR A 142 4.20 -5.00 10.82
CA TYR A 142 5.34 -5.23 11.68
C TYR A 142 6.65 -5.49 10.90
N ASP A 143 6.58 -6.20 9.79
CA ASP A 143 7.74 -6.45 8.93
C ASP A 143 8.22 -5.14 8.28
N ILE A 144 7.32 -4.27 7.87
CA ILE A 144 7.65 -2.93 7.35
C ILE A 144 8.27 -2.06 8.45
N ALA A 145 7.68 -2.04 9.64
CA ALA A 145 8.20 -1.29 10.78
C ALA A 145 9.64 -1.69 11.14
N LYS A 146 9.97 -2.98 11.06
CA LYS A 146 11.32 -3.49 11.34
C LYS A 146 12.40 -3.00 10.37
N VAL A 147 12.05 -2.74 9.11
CA VAL A 147 13.02 -2.29 8.10
C VAL A 147 13.10 -0.76 8.01
N ALA A 148 12.20 -0.04 8.66
CA ALA A 148 12.26 1.41 8.77
C ALA A 148 13.47 1.82 9.65
N GLN A 149 14.13 2.92 9.27
CA GLN A 149 15.39 3.36 9.87
C GLN A 149 15.31 4.79 10.41
N GLY A 150 15.89 5.04 11.56
CA GLY A 150 15.97 6.36 12.17
C GLY A 150 15.62 6.33 13.67
N VAL A 151 15.93 7.41 14.38
CA VAL A 151 15.69 7.53 15.82
C VAL A 151 14.65 8.63 16.10
N SER A 152 14.89 9.85 15.65
CA SER A 152 13.97 10.99 15.86
C SER A 152 12.98 11.17 14.70
N VAL A 153 13.41 10.87 13.48
CA VAL A 153 12.60 10.77 12.28
C VAL A 153 12.89 9.41 11.66
N VAL A 154 11.85 8.66 11.40
CA VAL A 154 11.96 7.34 10.80
C VAL A 154 11.79 7.44 9.29
N HIS A 155 12.61 6.72 8.54
CA HIS A 155 12.62 6.70 7.10
C HIS A 155 12.35 5.30 6.55
N LEU A 156 11.59 5.23 5.46
CA LEU A 156 11.24 4.02 4.75
C LEU A 156 11.39 4.27 3.25
N TYR A 157 12.28 3.53 2.59
CA TYR A 157 12.56 3.70 1.16
C TYR A 157 12.24 2.43 0.36
N GLY A 158 12.17 2.55 -0.95
CA GLY A 158 11.93 1.43 -1.87
C GLY A 158 12.89 0.26 -1.65
N GLU A 159 14.18 0.53 -1.34
CA GLU A 159 15.18 -0.47 -1.00
C GLU A 159 14.78 -1.35 0.20
N HIS A 160 14.08 -0.77 1.17
CA HIS A 160 13.57 -1.50 2.33
C HIS A 160 12.32 -2.30 1.96
N LEU A 161 11.42 -1.70 1.18
CA LEU A 161 10.16 -2.30 0.79
C LEU A 161 10.30 -3.48 -0.17
N LYS A 162 11.30 -3.47 -1.06
CA LYS A 162 11.47 -4.49 -2.09
C LYS A 162 11.53 -5.92 -1.55
N ASN A 163 12.09 -6.11 -0.35
CA ASN A 163 12.26 -7.40 0.28
C ASN A 163 11.09 -7.83 1.18
N ILE A 164 10.08 -6.98 1.36
CA ILE A 164 8.89 -7.35 2.13
C ILE A 164 8.17 -8.49 1.42
N LYS A 165 7.96 -9.56 2.15
CA LYS A 165 7.25 -10.74 1.68
C LYS A 165 5.75 -10.56 1.89
N THR A 166 5.00 -10.87 0.86
CA THR A 166 3.54 -10.89 0.87
C THR A 166 3.04 -12.30 0.61
N ILE A 167 1.82 -12.61 1.04
CA ILE A 167 1.20 -13.91 0.80
C ILE A 167 -0.08 -13.66 0.04
N ASN A 168 -0.15 -14.15 -1.19
CA ASN A 168 -1.14 -13.74 -2.16
C ASN A 168 -1.94 -14.93 -2.71
N PRO A 169 -3.28 -14.88 -2.62
CA PRO A 169 -4.15 -15.75 -3.41
C PRO A 169 -4.22 -15.28 -4.86
N GLY A 170 -4.94 -16.02 -5.69
CA GLY A 170 -5.29 -15.57 -7.04
C GLY A 170 -6.07 -14.25 -7.04
N LEU A 171 -5.96 -13.49 -8.14
CA LEU A 171 -6.52 -12.12 -8.24
C LEU A 171 -8.02 -12.04 -7.92
N ASN A 172 -8.82 -13.02 -8.35
CA ASN A 172 -10.27 -13.02 -8.08
C ASN A 172 -10.57 -13.15 -6.58
N GLU A 173 -9.78 -13.95 -5.85
CA GLU A 173 -9.90 -14.09 -4.42
C GLU A 173 -9.44 -12.80 -3.70
N GLN A 174 -8.34 -12.17 -4.14
CA GLN A 174 -7.89 -10.88 -3.64
C GLN A 174 -9.00 -9.82 -3.72
N LYS A 175 -9.63 -9.69 -4.88
CA LYS A 175 -10.74 -8.76 -5.11
C LYS A 175 -11.92 -9.03 -4.20
N LYS A 176 -12.28 -10.30 -4.03
CA LYS A 176 -13.39 -10.68 -3.14
C LYS A 176 -13.10 -10.38 -1.68
N ILE A 177 -11.90 -10.67 -1.21
CA ILE A 177 -11.46 -10.32 0.14
C ILE A 177 -11.51 -8.80 0.34
N ALA A 178 -10.94 -8.02 -0.56
CA ALA A 178 -10.94 -6.57 -0.47
C ALA A 178 -12.36 -5.98 -0.44
N ALA A 179 -13.25 -6.48 -1.29
CA ALA A 179 -14.65 -6.06 -1.31
C ALA A 179 -15.40 -6.39 -0.02
N SER A 180 -15.10 -7.52 0.62
CA SER A 180 -15.72 -7.94 1.87
C SER A 180 -15.18 -7.22 3.11
N ALA A 181 -13.92 -6.76 3.06
CA ALA A 181 -13.28 -5.99 4.12
C ALA A 181 -13.78 -4.52 4.18
N TRP A 182 -14.45 -4.07 3.12
CA TRP A 182 -15.06 -2.74 3.10
C TRP A 182 -16.23 -2.70 4.08
N PRO A 183 -16.22 -1.83 5.11
CA PRO A 183 -17.40 -1.65 5.94
C PRO A 183 -18.54 -1.15 5.02
N SER A 184 -19.59 -1.96 4.91
CA SER A 184 -20.85 -1.48 4.32
C SER A 184 -21.22 -0.19 5.06
N ALA A 185 -21.29 0.92 4.33
CA ALA A 185 -21.76 2.17 4.88
C ALA A 185 -23.09 1.87 5.56
N LYS A 186 -23.13 1.97 6.88
CA LYS A 186 -24.39 1.97 7.61
C LYS A 186 -25.12 3.22 7.15
N SER A 187 -26.17 3.00 6.36
CA SER A 187 -27.18 3.99 6.02
C SER A 187 -27.76 4.62 7.28
#